data_73e272a68a120904841ae72a1b7f5a2c
#
_entry.id   73e272a68a120904841ae72a1b7f5a2c
#
_cell.length_a   1.000
_cell.length_b   1.000
_cell.length_c   1.000
_cell.angle_alpha   90.00
_cell.angle_beta   90.00
_cell.angle_gamma   90.00
#
_symmetry.space_group_name_H-M   'P 1'
#
loop_
_entity.id
_entity.type
_entity.pdbx_description
1 polymer ?
#
loop_
_entity_poly.entity_id
_entity_poly.type
_entity_poly.pdbx_seq_one_letter_code
_entity_poly.pdbx_strand_id
1 'polypeptide(L)'
;MARIGIIGSEGRMGHALVRAIEAAGHDFAGGVDRGGDVAGLADHSDVLVDFSAPAALEGNLHAAVGAGIPILVGTTGLEERHHAALDSAGGAIAVLQTGNTSLGVTLLAHLVREAASKLGPEWDIEVLEMHHRMKVDAPSGTALLLGEAAAEGRRIELAAHSERGRDGQTGRRAEGAIGFASLRGGTVAGEHSVILAGEQERIVLSHSAEDRMIFAHGAVRGAAWLTGQPAGRYQMGQVLGL
;
A
#
# COMPACT_ATOMS: atom_id res chain seq x y z
N MET A 1 7.62 -16.86 15.93
CA MET A 1 6.17 -16.80 16.10
C MET A 1 5.89 -15.50 16.83
N ALA A 2 5.03 -14.64 16.32
CA ALA A 2 4.74 -13.33 16.90
C ALA A 2 3.27 -13.28 17.34
N ARG A 3 2.99 -12.56 18.42
CA ARG A 3 1.63 -12.25 18.88
C ARG A 3 1.20 -10.93 18.21
N ILE A 4 0.20 -11.01 17.34
CA ILE A 4 -0.23 -9.88 16.51
C ILE A 4 -1.58 -9.36 17.01
N GLY A 5 -1.61 -8.10 17.47
CA GLY A 5 -2.82 -7.38 17.84
C GLY A 5 -3.41 -6.62 16.66
N ILE A 6 -4.75 -6.60 16.51
CA ILE A 6 -5.44 -5.95 15.42
C ILE A 6 -6.25 -4.75 15.93
N ILE A 7 -6.03 -3.58 15.34
CA ILE A 7 -6.88 -2.39 15.52
C ILE A 7 -7.77 -2.26 14.27
N GLY A 8 -9.09 -2.28 14.47
CA GLY A 8 -10.09 -2.39 13.42
C GLY A 8 -10.45 -3.84 13.09
N SER A 9 -10.51 -4.69 14.12
CA SER A 9 -10.68 -6.15 14.01
C SER A 9 -12.05 -6.58 13.45
N GLU A 10 -13.12 -5.83 13.66
CA GLU A 10 -14.46 -6.12 13.16
C GLU A 10 -14.69 -5.67 11.71
N GLY A 11 -13.70 -4.96 11.14
CA GLY A 11 -13.71 -4.55 9.75
C GLY A 11 -13.43 -5.71 8.78
N ARG A 12 -13.73 -5.50 7.49
CA ARG A 12 -13.44 -6.49 6.43
C ARG A 12 -11.97 -6.92 6.39
N MET A 13 -11.04 -5.97 6.64
CA MET A 13 -9.61 -6.30 6.74
C MET A 13 -9.28 -7.00 8.04
N GLY A 14 -9.91 -6.61 9.16
CA GLY A 14 -9.73 -7.28 10.45
C GLY A 14 -10.01 -8.78 10.39
N HIS A 15 -11.17 -9.16 9.86
CA HIS A 15 -11.51 -10.58 9.67
C HIS A 15 -10.56 -11.32 8.71
N ALA A 16 -10.03 -10.66 7.69
CA ALA A 16 -9.04 -11.23 6.79
C ALA A 16 -7.68 -11.41 7.50
N LEU A 17 -7.29 -10.46 8.34
CA LEU A 17 -6.06 -10.50 9.12
C LEU A 17 -6.06 -11.66 10.13
N VAL A 18 -7.15 -11.90 10.86
CA VAL A 18 -7.25 -13.04 11.77
C VAL A 18 -6.93 -14.35 11.04
N ARG A 19 -7.57 -14.59 9.88
CA ARG A 19 -7.32 -15.78 9.06
C ARG A 19 -5.88 -15.86 8.55
N ALA A 20 -5.31 -14.71 8.15
CA ALA A 20 -3.95 -14.65 7.65
C ALA A 20 -2.91 -14.90 8.75
N ILE A 21 -3.15 -14.42 9.98
CA ILE A 21 -2.31 -14.66 11.16
C ILE A 21 -2.24 -16.15 11.46
N GLU A 22 -3.40 -16.80 11.57
CA GLU A 22 -3.51 -18.25 11.82
C GLU A 22 -2.84 -19.07 10.71
N ALA A 23 -3.12 -18.74 9.43
CA ALA A 23 -2.53 -19.42 8.28
C ALA A 23 -1.00 -19.29 8.21
N ALA A 24 -0.44 -18.19 8.72
CA ALA A 24 0.99 -17.95 8.79
C ALA A 24 1.66 -18.57 10.03
N GLY A 25 0.90 -19.22 10.93
CA GLY A 25 1.41 -19.82 12.16
C GLY A 25 1.84 -18.80 13.22
N HIS A 26 1.23 -17.62 13.20
CA HIS A 26 1.37 -16.61 14.25
C HIS A 26 0.20 -16.65 15.23
N ASP A 27 0.32 -15.98 16.38
CA ASP A 27 -0.71 -15.92 17.39
C ASP A 27 -1.55 -14.64 17.21
N PHE A 28 -2.85 -14.78 17.18
CA PHE A 28 -3.77 -13.65 17.28
C PHE A 28 -3.87 -13.22 18.74
N ALA A 29 -3.26 -12.09 19.09
CA ALA A 29 -3.22 -11.55 20.45
C ALA A 29 -4.56 -10.96 20.93
N GLY A 30 -5.45 -10.67 19.98
CA GLY A 30 -6.74 -10.02 20.18
C GLY A 30 -6.98 -8.88 19.23
N GLY A 31 -8.18 -8.31 19.30
CA GLY A 31 -8.56 -7.20 18.45
C GLY A 31 -9.38 -6.15 19.18
N VAL A 32 -9.29 -4.92 18.74
CA VAL A 32 -10.09 -3.80 19.25
C VAL A 32 -10.65 -2.96 18.10
N ASP A 33 -11.77 -2.31 18.38
CA ASP A 33 -12.43 -1.35 17.49
C ASP A 33 -12.67 -0.02 18.21
N ARG A 34 -13.50 0.84 17.63
CA ARG A 34 -13.75 2.18 18.17
C ARG A 34 -14.15 2.14 19.64
N GLY A 35 -13.37 2.81 20.48
CA GLY A 35 -13.59 2.91 21.92
C GLY A 35 -13.04 1.72 22.71
N GLY A 36 -12.37 0.76 22.05
CA GLY A 36 -11.69 -0.34 22.72
C GLY A 36 -10.38 0.06 23.39
N ASP A 37 -9.86 -0.79 24.27
CA ASP A 37 -8.60 -0.58 25.00
C ASP A 37 -7.40 -0.99 24.14
N VAL A 38 -6.87 -0.04 23.36
CA VAL A 38 -5.68 -0.25 22.53
C VAL A 38 -4.42 -0.46 23.39
N ALA A 39 -4.32 0.19 24.55
CA ALA A 39 -3.16 0.04 25.42
C ALA A 39 -3.11 -1.38 26.01
N GLY A 40 -4.23 -1.89 26.52
CA GLY A 40 -4.32 -3.26 26.98
C GLY A 40 -4.05 -4.29 25.89
N LEU A 41 -4.46 -4.03 24.63
CA LEU A 41 -4.10 -4.89 23.50
C LEU A 41 -2.59 -4.84 23.24
N ALA A 42 -1.98 -3.68 23.29
CA ALA A 42 -0.54 -3.50 23.07
C ALA A 42 0.31 -4.27 24.08
N ASP A 43 -0.08 -4.26 25.35
CA ASP A 43 0.63 -4.98 26.44
C ASP A 43 0.68 -6.51 26.24
N HIS A 44 -0.23 -7.06 25.44
CA HIS A 44 -0.32 -8.50 25.14
C HIS A 44 0.17 -8.87 23.74
N SER A 45 0.64 -7.90 22.96
CA SER A 45 1.08 -8.06 21.57
C SER A 45 2.60 -7.89 21.42
N ASP A 46 3.17 -8.52 20.41
CA ASP A 46 4.54 -8.26 19.97
C ASP A 46 4.59 -7.21 18.85
N VAL A 47 3.46 -6.98 18.17
CA VAL A 47 3.27 -5.98 17.13
C VAL A 47 1.79 -5.66 16.96
N LEU A 48 1.46 -4.41 16.65
CA LEU A 48 0.12 -3.99 16.28
C LEU A 48 -0.03 -3.85 14.75
N VAL A 49 -1.22 -4.18 14.26
CA VAL A 49 -1.63 -3.96 12.86
C VAL A 49 -2.88 -3.10 12.84
N ASP A 50 -2.77 -1.87 12.33
CA ASP A 50 -3.84 -0.87 12.32
C ASP A 50 -4.48 -0.73 10.92
N PHE A 51 -5.75 -1.18 10.81
CA PHE A 51 -6.64 -0.94 9.67
C PHE A 51 -7.93 -0.24 10.14
N SER A 52 -7.80 0.80 10.93
CA SER A 52 -8.92 1.53 11.52
C SER A 52 -9.29 2.80 10.74
N ALA A 53 -9.06 3.96 11.29
CA ALA A 53 -9.38 5.25 10.69
C ALA A 53 -8.32 6.31 11.05
N PRO A 54 -8.10 7.34 10.19
CA PRO A 54 -7.13 8.40 10.48
C PRO A 54 -7.33 9.08 11.84
N ALA A 55 -8.57 9.28 12.26
CA ALA A 55 -8.88 9.93 13.54
C ALA A 55 -8.41 9.14 14.78
N ALA A 56 -8.13 7.83 14.65
CA ALA A 56 -7.64 7.01 15.75
C ALA A 56 -6.11 6.89 15.78
N LEU A 57 -5.43 7.28 14.70
CA LEU A 57 -4.01 6.99 14.48
C LEU A 57 -3.12 7.49 15.62
N GLU A 58 -3.28 8.72 16.06
CA GLU A 58 -2.44 9.30 17.11
C GLU A 58 -2.55 8.51 18.43
N GLY A 59 -3.78 8.12 18.81
CA GLY A 59 -4.01 7.27 19.98
C GLY A 59 -3.40 5.88 19.84
N ASN A 60 -3.51 5.28 18.66
CA ASN A 60 -2.94 3.96 18.36
C ASN A 60 -1.40 3.99 18.42
N LEU A 61 -0.79 5.03 17.86
CA LEU A 61 0.66 5.25 17.93
C LEU A 61 1.12 5.47 19.37
N HIS A 62 0.37 6.26 20.17
CA HIS A 62 0.67 6.49 21.58
C HIS A 62 0.67 5.18 22.38
N ALA A 63 -0.31 4.30 22.16
CA ALA A 63 -0.38 3.00 22.81
C ALA A 63 0.80 2.10 22.42
N ALA A 64 1.14 2.03 21.12
CA ALA A 64 2.29 1.26 20.64
C ALA A 64 3.61 1.75 21.22
N VAL A 65 3.83 3.08 21.26
CA VAL A 65 5.01 3.71 21.87
C VAL A 65 5.05 3.44 23.38
N GLY A 66 3.91 3.54 24.08
CA GLY A 66 3.83 3.28 25.51
C GLY A 66 4.20 1.84 25.89
N ALA A 67 3.83 0.87 25.05
CA ALA A 67 4.19 -0.54 25.21
C ALA A 67 5.59 -0.87 24.63
N GLY A 68 6.21 0.04 23.90
CA GLY A 68 7.51 -0.17 23.26
C GLY A 68 7.50 -1.20 22.13
N ILE A 69 6.37 -1.41 21.48
CA ILE A 69 6.20 -2.42 20.41
C ILE A 69 6.01 -1.77 19.03
N PRO A 70 6.42 -2.45 17.95
CA PRO A 70 6.24 -1.95 16.59
C PRO A 70 4.77 -1.91 16.17
N ILE A 71 4.49 -1.07 15.15
CA ILE A 71 3.15 -0.96 14.56
C ILE A 71 3.22 -0.88 13.04
N LEU A 72 2.38 -1.70 12.37
CA LEU A 72 2.09 -1.59 10.94
C LEU A 72 0.78 -0.81 10.76
N VAL A 73 0.83 0.30 10.02
CA VAL A 73 -0.32 1.16 9.72
C VAL A 73 -0.71 1.01 8.25
N GLY A 74 -1.84 0.32 8.03
CA GLY A 74 -2.50 0.15 6.72
C GLY A 74 -3.67 1.11 6.52
N THR A 75 -3.95 1.97 7.49
CA THR A 75 -4.99 3.01 7.40
C THR A 75 -4.62 4.01 6.31
N THR A 76 -5.57 4.30 5.42
CA THR A 76 -5.44 5.24 4.30
C THR A 76 -6.12 6.58 4.59
N GLY A 77 -5.89 7.59 3.72
CA GLY A 77 -6.47 8.93 3.90
C GLY A 77 -5.76 9.75 4.97
N LEU A 78 -4.47 9.48 5.17
CA LEU A 78 -3.63 10.22 6.10
C LEU A 78 -3.28 11.61 5.54
N GLU A 79 -3.23 12.59 6.44
CA GLU A 79 -2.88 13.99 6.19
C GLU A 79 -1.48 14.28 6.75
N GLU A 80 -0.93 15.47 6.51
CA GLU A 80 0.38 15.93 6.97
C GLU A 80 0.59 15.71 8.49
N ARG A 81 -0.40 16.08 9.31
CA ARG A 81 -0.34 15.87 10.77
C ARG A 81 -0.18 14.40 11.15
N HIS A 82 -0.77 13.50 10.38
CA HIS A 82 -0.65 12.06 10.63
C HIS A 82 0.76 11.55 10.28
N HIS A 83 1.36 12.07 9.21
CA HIS A 83 2.74 11.76 8.85
C HIS A 83 3.72 12.27 9.92
N ALA A 84 3.50 13.48 10.48
CA ALA A 84 4.28 13.99 11.59
C ALA A 84 4.18 13.11 12.85
N ALA A 85 2.98 12.60 13.16
CA ALA A 85 2.78 11.66 14.29
C ALA A 85 3.50 10.33 14.06
N LEU A 86 3.44 9.79 12.83
CA LEU A 86 4.17 8.59 12.45
C LEU A 86 5.69 8.78 12.54
N ASP A 87 6.23 9.94 12.14
CA ASP A 87 7.65 10.27 12.25
C ASP A 87 8.09 10.36 13.69
N SER A 88 7.29 11.00 14.54
CA SER A 88 7.54 11.06 15.99
C SER A 88 7.57 9.67 16.62
N ALA A 89 6.60 8.81 16.33
CA ALA A 89 6.57 7.43 16.82
C ALA A 89 7.77 6.62 16.29
N GLY A 90 8.18 6.84 15.04
CA GLY A 90 9.36 6.21 14.43
C GLY A 90 10.66 6.53 15.14
N GLY A 91 10.74 7.61 15.92
CA GLY A 91 11.86 7.92 16.80
C GLY A 91 11.98 7.00 18.02
N ALA A 92 10.91 6.28 18.39
CA ALA A 92 10.85 5.43 19.57
C ALA A 92 10.66 3.93 19.26
N ILE A 93 9.88 3.61 18.24
CA ILE A 93 9.53 2.24 17.83
C ILE A 93 9.67 2.05 16.32
N ALA A 94 9.65 0.81 15.84
CA ALA A 94 9.56 0.54 14.41
C ALA A 94 8.12 0.77 13.91
N VAL A 95 7.96 1.64 12.89
CA VAL A 95 6.68 2.01 12.29
C VAL A 95 6.71 1.73 10.80
N LEU A 96 5.90 0.78 10.31
CA LEU A 96 5.69 0.57 8.90
C LEU A 96 4.36 1.18 8.47
N GLN A 97 4.39 2.16 7.56
CA GLN A 97 3.18 2.77 7.02
C GLN A 97 3.07 2.49 5.52
N THR A 98 1.90 2.06 5.08
CA THR A 98 1.62 1.80 3.66
C THR A 98 0.14 1.89 3.34
N GLY A 99 -0.21 2.43 2.18
CA GLY A 99 -1.57 2.39 1.63
C GLY A 99 -1.90 1.06 0.91
N ASN A 100 -0.90 0.20 0.71
CA ASN A 100 -1.08 -1.10 0.05
C ASN A 100 -0.09 -2.13 0.60
N THR A 101 -0.59 -3.17 1.24
CA THR A 101 0.21 -4.23 1.85
C THR A 101 0.49 -5.41 0.91
N SER A 102 0.00 -5.41 -0.34
CA SER A 102 0.29 -6.49 -1.30
C SER A 102 1.78 -6.52 -1.66
N LEU A 103 2.42 -7.65 -1.42
CA LEU A 103 3.82 -7.87 -1.78
C LEU A 103 4.03 -7.84 -3.30
N GLY A 104 3.06 -8.39 -4.06
CA GLY A 104 3.09 -8.37 -5.51
C GLY A 104 3.01 -6.95 -6.08
N VAL A 105 2.13 -6.10 -5.53
CA VAL A 105 2.03 -4.68 -5.92
C VAL A 105 3.30 -3.92 -5.53
N THR A 106 3.87 -4.20 -4.36
CA THR A 106 5.12 -3.59 -3.91
C THR A 106 6.27 -3.91 -4.85
N LEU A 107 6.42 -5.18 -5.22
CA LEU A 107 7.44 -5.60 -6.20
C LEU A 107 7.17 -4.98 -7.57
N LEU A 108 5.91 -4.96 -8.03
CA LEU A 108 5.54 -4.35 -9.31
C LEU A 108 5.92 -2.86 -9.35
N ALA A 109 5.63 -2.10 -8.29
CA ALA A 109 6.01 -0.67 -8.21
C ALA A 109 7.53 -0.48 -8.29
N HIS A 110 8.31 -1.34 -7.62
CA HIS A 110 9.77 -1.33 -7.74
C HIS A 110 10.23 -1.58 -9.18
N LEU A 111 9.70 -2.60 -9.84
CA LEU A 111 10.05 -2.93 -11.23
C LEU A 111 9.66 -1.83 -12.21
N VAL A 112 8.51 -1.18 -12.00
CA VAL A 112 8.05 -0.03 -12.79
C VAL A 112 9.02 1.15 -12.65
N ARG A 113 9.42 1.47 -11.42
CA ARG A 113 10.40 2.54 -11.15
C ARG A 113 11.74 2.24 -11.84
N GLU A 114 12.25 1.02 -11.70
CA GLU A 114 13.49 0.60 -12.35
C GLU A 114 13.39 0.68 -13.87
N ALA A 115 12.32 0.14 -14.47
CA ALA A 115 12.12 0.21 -15.91
C ALA A 115 12.04 1.66 -16.39
N ALA A 116 11.24 2.51 -15.75
CA ALA A 116 11.10 3.92 -16.07
C ALA A 116 12.41 4.71 -15.93
N SER A 117 13.30 4.30 -14.99
CA SER A 117 14.61 4.93 -14.79
C SER A 117 15.64 4.59 -15.87
N LYS A 118 15.47 3.47 -16.56
CA LYS A 118 16.40 2.98 -17.61
C LYS A 118 15.95 3.34 -19.01
N LEU A 119 14.65 3.49 -19.20
CA LEU A 119 14.05 3.83 -20.48
C LEU A 119 13.83 5.35 -20.56
N GLY A 120 14.20 5.96 -21.68
CA GLY A 120 14.11 7.40 -21.88
C GLY A 120 12.68 7.91 -22.07
N PRO A 121 12.51 9.23 -22.24
CA PRO A 121 11.20 9.86 -22.45
C PRO A 121 10.52 9.44 -23.76
N GLU A 122 11.25 8.88 -24.71
CA GLU A 122 10.74 8.29 -25.94
C GLU A 122 9.91 7.01 -25.73
N TRP A 123 9.93 6.43 -24.53
CA TRP A 123 9.04 5.34 -24.12
C TRP A 123 7.79 5.91 -23.46
N ASP A 124 6.65 5.75 -24.08
CA ASP A 124 5.36 6.13 -23.51
C ASP A 124 4.96 5.24 -22.34
N ILE A 125 4.42 5.82 -21.27
CA ILE A 125 3.95 5.06 -20.11
C ILE A 125 2.44 5.19 -19.96
N GLU A 126 1.74 4.04 -19.93
CA GLU A 126 0.30 3.96 -19.70
C GLU A 126 0.02 3.00 -18.54
N VAL A 127 -0.80 3.44 -17.60
CA VAL A 127 -1.29 2.64 -16.48
C VAL A 127 -2.73 2.27 -16.75
N LEU A 128 -2.99 0.98 -16.93
CA LEU A 128 -4.33 0.42 -17.12
C LEU A 128 -4.75 -0.31 -15.86
N GLU A 129 -5.97 -0.06 -15.37
CA GLU A 129 -6.51 -0.78 -14.21
C GLU A 129 -7.95 -1.22 -14.43
N MET A 130 -8.32 -2.35 -13.83
CA MET A 130 -9.69 -2.84 -13.81
C MET A 130 -10.11 -3.28 -12.42
N HIS A 131 -11.29 -2.86 -12.00
CA HIS A 131 -11.91 -3.28 -10.75
C HIS A 131 -13.39 -3.62 -10.93
N HIS A 132 -13.98 -4.17 -9.87
CA HIS A 132 -15.41 -4.49 -9.81
C HIS A 132 -16.27 -3.24 -10.04
N ARG A 133 -17.51 -3.47 -10.53
CA ARG A 133 -18.49 -2.41 -10.86
C ARG A 133 -18.82 -1.44 -9.72
N MET A 134 -18.60 -1.85 -8.46
CA MET A 134 -18.93 -1.05 -7.28
C MET A 134 -17.80 -0.14 -6.80
N LYS A 135 -16.63 -0.11 -7.48
CA LYS A 135 -15.53 0.78 -7.12
C LYS A 135 -15.84 2.20 -7.58
N VAL A 136 -15.75 3.16 -6.66
CA VAL A 136 -16.17 4.56 -6.89
C VAL A 136 -15.03 5.49 -7.32
N ASP A 137 -13.81 5.21 -6.87
CA ASP A 137 -12.63 5.99 -7.22
C ASP A 137 -11.99 5.52 -8.53
N ALA A 138 -11.52 6.45 -9.36
CA ALA A 138 -10.73 6.24 -10.57
C ALA A 138 -9.78 7.42 -10.81
N PRO A 139 -8.48 7.18 -11.12
CA PRO A 139 -7.79 5.89 -11.04
C PRO A 139 -7.77 5.32 -9.63
N SER A 140 -7.57 3.99 -9.49
CA SER A 140 -7.43 3.35 -8.19
C SER A 140 -6.18 3.81 -7.44
N GLY A 141 -6.19 3.72 -6.10
CA GLY A 141 -5.00 4.04 -5.31
C GLY A 141 -3.75 3.26 -5.73
N THR A 142 -3.91 1.99 -6.15
CA THR A 142 -2.79 1.19 -6.69
C THR A 142 -2.32 1.70 -8.05
N ALA A 143 -3.23 2.13 -8.93
CA ALA A 143 -2.83 2.73 -10.20
C ALA A 143 -2.05 4.04 -9.98
N LEU A 144 -2.49 4.87 -9.03
CA LEU A 144 -1.75 6.07 -8.66
C LEU A 144 -0.36 5.75 -8.10
N LEU A 145 -0.25 4.74 -7.21
CA LEU A 145 1.03 4.26 -6.69
C LEU A 145 1.98 3.80 -7.80
N LEU A 146 1.48 3.11 -8.81
CA LEU A 146 2.27 2.69 -9.97
C LEU A 146 2.67 3.87 -10.85
N GLY A 147 1.79 4.85 -11.02
CA GLY A 147 2.10 6.11 -11.71
C GLY A 147 3.17 6.92 -10.99
N GLU A 148 3.09 7.02 -9.66
CA GLU A 148 4.12 7.67 -8.84
C GLU A 148 5.47 6.94 -8.97
N ALA A 149 5.48 5.60 -8.94
CA ALA A 149 6.70 4.82 -9.15
C ALA A 149 7.34 5.08 -10.52
N ALA A 150 6.52 5.21 -11.57
CA ALA A 150 6.99 5.57 -12.92
C ALA A 150 7.55 7.00 -12.97
N ALA A 151 6.85 7.95 -12.34
CA ALA A 151 7.27 9.36 -12.26
C ALA A 151 8.58 9.50 -11.47
N GLU A 152 8.72 8.80 -10.36
CA GLU A 152 9.93 8.73 -9.55
C GLU A 152 11.11 8.19 -10.36
N GLY A 153 10.92 7.09 -11.11
CA GLY A 153 11.92 6.55 -12.02
C GLY A 153 12.38 7.55 -13.08
N ARG A 154 11.47 8.39 -13.58
CA ARG A 154 11.76 9.47 -14.53
C ARG A 154 12.22 10.78 -13.89
N ARG A 155 12.19 10.89 -12.57
CA ARG A 155 12.49 12.11 -11.82
C ARG A 155 11.60 13.29 -12.22
N ILE A 156 10.31 13.03 -12.38
CA ILE A 156 9.28 14.02 -12.71
C ILE A 156 8.16 13.98 -11.66
N GLU A 157 7.39 15.06 -11.60
CA GLU A 157 6.21 15.15 -10.75
C GLU A 157 4.99 14.54 -11.45
N LEU A 158 4.37 13.48 -10.90
CA LEU A 158 3.20 12.84 -11.51
C LEU A 158 2.06 13.82 -11.75
N ALA A 159 1.80 14.74 -10.82
CA ALA A 159 0.70 15.71 -10.93
C ALA A 159 0.81 16.58 -12.19
N ALA A 160 2.02 16.94 -12.58
CA ALA A 160 2.28 17.77 -13.78
C ALA A 160 2.27 16.98 -15.10
N HIS A 161 2.41 15.65 -15.03
CA HIS A 161 2.58 14.78 -16.22
C HIS A 161 1.46 13.73 -16.33
N SER A 162 0.45 13.75 -15.44
CA SER A 162 -0.66 12.79 -15.43
C SER A 162 -1.70 13.12 -16.49
N GLU A 163 -2.01 12.15 -17.36
CA GLU A 163 -3.08 12.25 -18.36
C GLU A 163 -4.19 11.23 -18.02
N ARG A 164 -5.35 11.74 -17.58
CA ARG A 164 -6.45 10.92 -17.05
C ARG A 164 -7.65 10.91 -17.97
N GLY A 165 -7.61 10.01 -18.93
CA GLY A 165 -8.69 9.82 -19.90
C GLY A 165 -8.44 10.55 -21.22
N ARG A 166 -8.84 9.88 -22.29
CA ARG A 166 -8.84 10.41 -23.66
C ARG A 166 -10.22 10.14 -24.25
N ASP A 167 -10.88 11.18 -24.73
CA ASP A 167 -12.19 11.08 -25.37
C ASP A 167 -12.27 12.03 -26.57
N GLY A 168 -12.83 11.57 -27.69
CA GLY A 168 -12.91 12.33 -28.92
C GLY A 168 -11.54 12.55 -29.60
N GLN A 169 -11.36 13.71 -30.20
CA GLN A 169 -10.11 14.10 -30.87
C GLN A 169 -9.17 14.83 -29.90
N THR A 170 -8.32 14.09 -29.20
CA THR A 170 -7.43 14.62 -28.14
C THR A 170 -6.09 15.14 -28.65
N GLY A 171 -5.85 15.05 -29.97
CA GLY A 171 -4.53 15.37 -30.52
C GLY A 171 -3.49 14.26 -30.29
N ARG A 172 -2.23 14.59 -30.56
CA ARG A 172 -1.12 13.67 -30.29
C ARG A 172 -0.85 13.59 -28.78
N ARG A 173 -0.42 12.41 -28.32
CA ARG A 173 0.02 12.23 -26.95
C ARG A 173 1.15 13.21 -26.60
N ALA A 174 1.10 13.81 -25.41
CA ALA A 174 2.17 14.65 -24.93
C ALA A 174 3.41 13.79 -24.59
N GLU A 175 4.58 14.23 -24.98
CA GLU A 175 5.85 13.59 -24.65
C GLU A 175 6.05 13.59 -23.12
N GLY A 176 6.52 12.47 -22.57
CA GLY A 176 6.77 12.33 -21.14
C GLY A 176 5.53 12.19 -20.25
N ALA A 177 4.31 12.27 -20.79
CA ALA A 177 3.09 12.05 -20.01
C ALA A 177 3.02 10.62 -19.47
N ILE A 178 2.35 10.44 -18.34
CA ILE A 178 1.94 9.15 -17.78
C ILE A 178 0.43 9.06 -17.89
N GLY A 179 -0.05 8.17 -18.77
CA GLY A 179 -1.47 8.01 -19.05
C GLY A 179 -2.14 7.05 -18.05
N PHE A 180 -3.45 7.25 -17.82
CA PHE A 180 -4.27 6.37 -16.99
C PHE A 180 -5.55 5.98 -17.71
N ALA A 181 -5.86 4.68 -17.69
CA ALA A 181 -7.14 4.14 -18.14
C ALA A 181 -7.76 3.25 -17.07
N SER A 182 -9.03 3.51 -16.72
CA SER A 182 -9.74 2.78 -15.68
C SER A 182 -10.94 2.03 -16.24
N LEU A 183 -10.97 0.72 -16.04
CA LEU A 183 -12.07 -0.16 -16.41
C LEU A 183 -12.86 -0.58 -15.17
N ARG A 184 -14.18 -0.75 -15.34
CA ARG A 184 -15.08 -1.23 -14.28
C ARG A 184 -15.94 -2.36 -14.83
N GLY A 185 -15.96 -3.51 -14.13
CA GLY A 185 -16.78 -4.64 -14.58
C GLY A 185 -16.78 -5.79 -13.59
N GLY A 186 -17.87 -6.56 -13.61
CA GLY A 186 -17.99 -7.79 -12.84
C GLY A 186 -17.64 -7.65 -11.36
N THR A 187 -16.86 -8.60 -10.88
CA THR A 187 -16.39 -8.74 -9.50
C THR A 187 -14.86 -8.71 -9.40
N VAL A 188 -14.18 -8.15 -10.41
CA VAL A 188 -12.72 -8.08 -10.49
C VAL A 188 -12.16 -7.45 -9.21
N ALA A 189 -11.29 -8.18 -8.52
CA ALA A 189 -10.72 -7.71 -7.24
C ALA A 189 -9.72 -6.55 -7.44
N GLY A 190 -8.96 -6.60 -8.53
CA GLY A 190 -8.05 -5.55 -8.96
C GLY A 190 -7.01 -6.08 -9.94
N GLU A 191 -6.98 -5.54 -11.15
CA GLU A 191 -5.96 -5.79 -12.15
C GLU A 191 -5.25 -4.49 -12.48
N HIS A 192 -3.94 -4.55 -12.63
CA HIS A 192 -3.11 -3.39 -12.95
C HIS A 192 -2.04 -3.79 -13.94
N SER A 193 -1.88 -2.98 -14.98
CA SER A 193 -0.81 -3.14 -15.97
C SER A 193 -0.14 -1.80 -16.21
N VAL A 194 1.18 -1.78 -16.19
CA VAL A 194 1.98 -0.63 -16.66
C VAL A 194 2.61 -1.03 -17.97
N ILE A 195 2.26 -0.29 -19.00
CA ILE A 195 2.73 -0.49 -20.37
C ILE A 195 3.78 0.57 -20.66
N LEU A 196 5.00 0.15 -20.98
CA LEU A 196 6.07 1.01 -21.49
C LEU A 196 6.21 0.71 -22.97
N ALA A 197 5.87 1.67 -23.83
CA ALA A 197 5.80 1.49 -25.26
C ALA A 197 6.86 2.35 -25.96
N GLY A 198 7.84 1.70 -26.56
CA GLY A 198 8.85 2.29 -27.45
C GLY A 198 8.49 2.13 -28.92
N GLU A 199 9.39 2.50 -29.80
CA GLU A 199 9.21 2.31 -31.24
C GLU A 199 9.31 0.82 -31.60
N GLN A 200 8.23 0.24 -32.14
CA GLN A 200 8.11 -1.17 -32.57
C GLN A 200 8.21 -2.23 -31.47
N GLU A 201 8.27 -1.82 -30.18
CA GLU A 201 8.29 -2.74 -29.05
C GLU A 201 7.55 -2.18 -27.84
N ARG A 202 7.17 -3.03 -26.89
CA ARG A 202 6.61 -2.63 -25.60
C ARG A 202 6.93 -3.65 -24.50
N ILE A 203 7.04 -3.15 -23.29
CA ILE A 203 7.11 -3.96 -22.06
C ILE A 203 5.81 -3.80 -21.31
N VAL A 204 5.27 -4.89 -20.77
CA VAL A 204 4.07 -4.86 -19.93
C VAL A 204 4.38 -5.51 -18.60
N LEU A 205 4.26 -4.74 -17.53
CA LEU A 205 4.41 -5.21 -16.15
C LEU A 205 3.02 -5.26 -15.53
N SER A 206 2.56 -6.44 -15.10
CA SER A 206 1.17 -6.64 -14.67
C SER A 206 1.06 -7.37 -13.35
N HIS A 207 -0.01 -7.08 -12.62
CA HIS A 207 -0.44 -7.74 -11.40
C HIS A 207 -1.94 -7.95 -11.42
N SER A 208 -2.39 -9.17 -11.10
CA SER A 208 -3.81 -9.53 -10.94
C SER A 208 -4.05 -10.00 -9.51
N ALA A 209 -4.96 -9.35 -8.82
CA ALA A 209 -5.45 -9.79 -7.52
C ALA A 209 -6.61 -10.77 -7.72
N GLU A 210 -6.44 -12.02 -7.35
CA GLU A 210 -7.49 -13.03 -7.39
C GLU A 210 -8.41 -12.94 -6.17
N ASP A 211 -7.85 -12.58 -5.01
CA ASP A 211 -8.56 -12.38 -3.74
C ASP A 211 -7.94 -11.22 -2.96
N ARG A 212 -8.74 -10.60 -2.10
CA ARG A 212 -8.27 -9.53 -1.18
C ARG A 212 -7.39 -10.04 -0.03
N MET A 213 -7.34 -11.35 0.18
CA MET A 213 -6.44 -11.97 1.17
C MET A 213 -4.97 -11.63 0.94
N ILE A 214 -4.57 -11.27 -0.29
CA ILE A 214 -3.19 -10.83 -0.58
C ILE A 214 -2.76 -9.65 0.30
N PHE A 215 -3.68 -8.74 0.63
CA PHE A 215 -3.40 -7.60 1.52
C PHE A 215 -3.21 -8.04 2.96
N ALA A 216 -4.03 -8.97 3.45
CA ALA A 216 -3.91 -9.52 4.79
C ALA A 216 -2.61 -10.32 4.96
N HIS A 217 -2.28 -11.18 4.00
CA HIS A 217 -1.02 -11.94 4.01
C HIS A 217 0.20 -11.00 3.99
N GLY A 218 0.17 -9.96 3.16
CA GLY A 218 1.25 -8.98 3.12
C GLY A 218 1.38 -8.17 4.41
N ALA A 219 0.26 -7.78 5.02
CA ALA A 219 0.26 -7.09 6.32
C ALA A 219 0.84 -7.97 7.44
N VAL A 220 0.44 -9.25 7.52
CA VAL A 220 0.98 -10.20 8.49
C VAL A 220 2.48 -10.41 8.29
N ARG A 221 2.94 -10.58 7.04
CA ARG A 221 4.37 -10.69 6.74
C ARG A 221 5.14 -9.42 7.12
N GLY A 222 4.58 -8.23 6.82
CA GLY A 222 5.16 -6.95 7.21
C GLY A 222 5.24 -6.78 8.72
N ALA A 223 4.16 -7.13 9.44
CA ALA A 223 4.11 -7.08 10.90
C ALA A 223 5.15 -8.02 11.55
N ALA A 224 5.22 -9.26 11.09
CA ALA A 224 6.21 -10.22 11.58
C ALA A 224 7.65 -9.76 11.30
N TRP A 225 7.94 -9.21 10.12
CA TRP A 225 9.25 -8.64 9.80
C TRP A 225 9.59 -7.44 10.70
N LEU A 226 8.59 -6.61 11.01
CA LEU A 226 8.77 -5.39 11.78
C LEU A 226 9.20 -5.65 13.24
N THR A 227 8.84 -6.81 13.82
CA THR A 227 9.27 -7.19 15.19
C THR A 227 10.79 -7.28 15.36
N GLY A 228 11.54 -7.47 14.29
CA GLY A 228 13.01 -7.55 14.31
C GLY A 228 13.71 -6.23 13.96
N GLN A 229 12.97 -5.15 13.73
CA GLN A 229 13.55 -3.88 13.28
C GLN A 229 13.78 -2.91 14.42
N PRO A 230 14.86 -2.12 14.40
CA PRO A 230 15.06 -1.02 15.33
C PRO A 230 13.98 0.07 15.13
N ALA A 231 13.93 1.04 16.07
CA ALA A 231 13.10 2.22 15.90
C ALA A 231 13.40 2.91 14.56
N GLY A 232 12.36 3.32 13.85
CA GLY A 232 12.49 3.92 12.51
C GLY A 232 11.19 3.91 11.73
N ARG A 233 11.20 4.60 10.58
CA ARG A 233 10.12 4.56 9.57
C ARG A 233 10.48 3.56 8.48
N TYR A 234 9.53 2.70 8.16
CA TYR A 234 9.68 1.61 7.19
C TYR A 234 8.58 1.61 6.14
N GLN A 235 8.89 1.03 4.99
CA GLN A 235 7.99 0.82 3.87
C GLN A 235 7.95 -0.66 3.46
N MET A 236 6.91 -1.06 2.74
CA MET A 236 6.75 -2.45 2.29
C MET A 236 7.90 -2.96 1.40
N GLY A 237 8.60 -2.07 0.68
CA GLY A 237 9.78 -2.45 -0.11
C GLY A 237 10.85 -3.11 0.74
N GLN A 238 11.12 -2.57 1.94
CA GLN A 238 12.14 -3.10 2.85
C GLN A 238 11.80 -4.50 3.40
N VAL A 239 10.51 -4.85 3.49
CA VAL A 239 10.05 -6.23 3.84
C VAL A 239 10.48 -7.24 2.78
N LEU A 240 10.66 -6.78 1.52
CA LEU A 240 11.12 -7.58 0.39
C LEU A 240 12.65 -7.46 0.16
N GLY A 241 13.34 -6.62 0.91
CA GLY A 241 14.77 -6.35 0.72
C GLY A 241 15.08 -5.44 -0.49
N LEU A 242 14.12 -4.57 -0.86
CA LEU A 242 14.20 -3.62 -1.97
C LEU A 242 14.67 -2.24 -1.50
#